data_2aa930154681fd6ec2da1bd53e6062a0
#
_entry.id   2aa930154681fd6ec2da1bd53e6062a0
#
_cell.length_a   1.000
_cell.length_b   1.000
_cell.length_c   1.000
_cell.angle_alpha   90.00
_cell.angle_beta   90.00
_cell.angle_gamma   90.00
#
_symmetry.space_group_name_H-M   'P 1'
#
loop_
_entity.id
_entity.type
_entity.pdbx_description
1 polymer ?
#
loop_
_entity_poly.entity_id
_entity_poly.type
_entity_poly.pdbx_seq_one_letter_code
_entity_poly.pdbx_strand_id
1 'polypeptide(L)'
;MFKSIYDFSSNIESAFEIGEKILLKKNYNSINRVVIAGMGGSAIGGDVVRLLLSSSNNIPITVSRNYNLPSWVDENSLVICSSYSGNTEETLSSFDDAKNKNSKIISISTGGFLKDLTNKNDLDFIKIPTGLQPRAALAFSFVPIVFFLRKQLYSNG
;
A
#
# COMPACT_ATOMS: atom_id res chain seq x y z
N MET A 1 17.67 2.07 -19.48
CA MET A 1 18.07 2.59 -18.15
C MET A 1 17.94 4.10 -18.06
N PHE A 2 18.55 4.88 -18.94
CA PHE A 2 18.43 6.36 -18.92
C PHE A 2 16.98 6.84 -19.09
N LYS A 3 16.20 6.25 -19.99
CA LYS A 3 14.78 6.61 -20.16
C LYS A 3 13.96 6.47 -18.89
N SER A 4 14.21 5.42 -18.09
CA SER A 4 13.51 5.20 -16.83
C SER A 4 13.81 6.25 -15.76
N ILE A 5 14.99 6.88 -15.83
CA ILE A 5 15.38 7.97 -14.91
C ILE A 5 14.70 9.28 -15.33
N TYR A 6 14.64 9.56 -16.63
CA TYR A 6 13.93 10.74 -17.15
C TYR A 6 12.41 10.64 -16.92
N ASP A 7 11.84 9.45 -17.01
CA ASP A 7 10.41 9.22 -16.77
C ASP A 7 10.03 9.23 -15.27
N PHE A 8 11.02 9.27 -14.35
CA PHE A 8 10.75 9.19 -12.91
C PHE A 8 9.97 10.41 -12.41
N SER A 9 10.27 11.62 -12.86
CA SER A 9 9.51 12.81 -12.48
C SER A 9 8.08 12.76 -13.00
N SER A 10 7.85 12.32 -14.23
CA SER A 10 6.49 12.15 -14.76
C SER A 10 5.73 11.03 -14.07
N ASN A 11 6.41 9.97 -13.63
CA ASN A 11 5.82 8.91 -12.81
C ASN A 11 5.43 9.41 -11.43
N ILE A 12 6.22 10.29 -10.82
CA ILE A 12 5.86 10.94 -9.56
C ILE A 12 4.60 11.80 -9.75
N GLU A 13 4.54 12.63 -10.78
CA GLU A 13 3.35 13.44 -11.09
C GLU A 13 2.10 12.58 -11.26
N SER A 14 2.20 11.51 -12.05
CA SER A 14 1.09 10.56 -12.25
C SER A 14 0.68 9.86 -10.94
N ALA A 15 1.64 9.52 -10.08
CA ALA A 15 1.38 8.90 -8.79
C ALA A 15 0.72 9.90 -7.81
N PHE A 16 1.07 11.19 -7.87
CA PHE A 16 0.38 12.26 -7.14
C PHE A 16 -1.09 12.36 -7.56
N GLU A 17 -1.38 12.38 -8.87
CA GLU A 17 -2.75 12.42 -9.37
C GLU A 17 -3.58 11.23 -8.87
N ILE A 18 -3.01 10.02 -8.84
CA ILE A 18 -3.66 8.85 -8.27
C ILE A 18 -3.96 9.08 -6.79
N GLY A 19 -2.97 9.57 -6.04
CA GLY A 19 -3.11 9.85 -4.60
C GLY A 19 -4.22 10.86 -4.30
N GLU A 20 -4.29 11.94 -5.06
CA GLU A 20 -5.32 12.97 -4.91
C GLU A 20 -6.74 12.47 -5.21
N LYS A 21 -6.86 11.56 -6.19
CA LYS A 21 -8.14 11.01 -6.64
C LYS A 21 -8.63 9.79 -5.87
N ILE A 22 -7.92 9.36 -4.82
CA ILE A 22 -8.35 8.21 -4.01
C ILE A 22 -9.71 8.49 -3.37
N LEU A 23 -10.69 7.67 -3.72
CA LEU A 23 -12.02 7.63 -3.11
C LEU A 23 -12.16 6.35 -2.30
N LEU A 24 -12.42 6.47 -1.03
CA LEU A 24 -12.52 5.34 -0.10
C LEU A 24 -13.97 4.99 0.17
N LYS A 25 -14.27 3.69 0.16
CA LYS A 25 -15.57 3.12 0.53
C LYS A 25 -15.64 2.81 2.03
N LYS A 26 -14.51 2.48 2.61
CA LYS A 26 -14.40 2.03 4.01
C LYS A 26 -13.89 3.13 4.92
N ASN A 27 -14.21 2.97 6.21
CA ASN A 27 -13.72 3.85 7.26
C ASN A 27 -12.49 3.23 7.92
N TYR A 28 -11.42 3.99 7.98
CA TYR A 28 -10.14 3.60 8.58
C TYR A 28 -9.86 4.33 9.91
N ASN A 29 -10.89 4.89 10.52
CA ASN A 29 -10.78 5.47 11.87
C ASN A 29 -10.45 4.38 12.90
N SER A 30 -9.87 4.77 14.01
CA SER A 30 -9.46 3.88 15.10
C SER A 30 -8.28 2.94 14.79
N ILE A 31 -7.51 3.21 13.74
CA ILE A 31 -6.27 2.50 13.47
C ILE A 31 -5.18 2.98 14.43
N ASN A 32 -4.46 2.06 15.05
CA ASN A 32 -3.33 2.36 15.92
C ASN A 32 -1.98 1.82 15.40
N ARG A 33 -1.98 1.07 14.30
CA ARG A 33 -0.80 0.48 13.67
C ARG A 33 -1.03 0.31 12.17
N VAL A 34 0.05 0.39 11.40
CA VAL A 34 0.03 0.14 9.96
C VAL A 34 1.08 -0.90 9.62
N VAL A 35 0.71 -1.90 8.84
CA VAL A 35 1.62 -2.83 8.20
C VAL A 35 1.52 -2.68 6.70
N ILE A 36 2.66 -2.47 6.04
CA ILE A 36 2.75 -2.50 4.59
C ILE A 36 3.35 -3.86 4.21
N ALA A 37 2.52 -4.73 3.66
CA ALA A 37 2.90 -6.06 3.21
C ALA A 37 3.25 -6.03 1.72
N GLY A 38 4.48 -6.37 1.38
CA GLY A 38 4.97 -6.36 0.00
C GLY A 38 6.36 -6.96 -0.14
N MET A 39 6.77 -7.20 -1.38
CA MET A 39 8.09 -7.74 -1.72
C MET A 39 8.80 -6.84 -2.72
N GLY A 40 10.12 -6.95 -2.81
CA GLY A 40 10.92 -6.24 -3.80
C GLY A 40 10.66 -4.72 -3.81
N GLY A 41 10.33 -4.17 -4.97
CA GLY A 41 10.05 -2.74 -5.14
C GLY A 41 8.87 -2.24 -4.31
N SER A 42 7.84 -3.06 -4.10
CA SER A 42 6.70 -2.72 -3.24
C SER A 42 7.10 -2.58 -1.78
N ALA A 43 8.00 -3.45 -1.30
CA ALA A 43 8.53 -3.35 0.06
C ALA A 43 9.46 -2.14 0.22
N ILE A 44 10.29 -1.82 -0.78
CA ILE A 44 11.11 -0.61 -0.79
C ILE A 44 10.21 0.63 -0.74
N GLY A 45 9.12 0.65 -1.49
CA GLY A 45 8.11 1.71 -1.40
C GLY A 45 7.55 1.86 0.02
N GLY A 46 7.27 0.75 0.69
CA GLY A 46 6.87 0.74 2.10
C GLY A 46 7.90 1.35 3.04
N ASP A 47 9.20 1.05 2.83
CA ASP A 47 10.28 1.68 3.62
C ASP A 47 10.35 3.19 3.40
N VAL A 48 10.15 3.66 2.16
CA VAL A 48 10.07 5.09 1.84
C VAL A 48 8.90 5.75 2.56
N VAL A 49 7.71 5.14 2.54
CA VAL A 49 6.54 5.62 3.28
C VAL A 49 6.86 5.77 4.77
N ARG A 50 7.43 4.72 5.36
CA ARG A 50 7.81 4.71 6.78
C ARG A 50 8.78 5.84 7.13
N LEU A 51 9.80 6.07 6.29
CA LEU A 51 10.77 7.15 6.49
C LEU A 51 10.13 8.54 6.34
N LEU A 52 9.33 8.75 5.31
CA LEU A 52 8.68 10.04 5.05
C LEU A 52 7.70 10.45 6.15
N LEU A 53 7.05 9.49 6.79
CA LEU A 53 6.05 9.74 7.83
C LEU A 53 6.59 9.60 9.26
N SER A 54 7.85 9.20 9.44
CA SER A 54 8.44 8.92 10.75
C SER A 54 8.42 10.11 11.72
N SER A 55 8.57 11.32 11.22
CA SER A 55 8.60 12.55 12.04
C SER A 55 7.24 13.20 12.24
N SER A 56 6.25 12.82 11.46
CA SER A 56 4.95 13.49 11.42
C SER A 56 3.78 12.59 11.83
N ASN A 57 4.06 11.34 12.19
CA ASN A 57 3.04 10.33 12.47
C ASN A 57 3.32 9.61 13.79
N ASN A 58 2.31 9.59 14.66
CA ASN A 58 2.37 8.86 15.94
C ASN A 58 1.97 7.38 15.82
N ILE A 59 1.51 6.95 14.65
CA ILE A 59 1.10 5.56 14.41
C ILE A 59 2.30 4.78 13.84
N PRO A 60 2.74 3.69 14.49
CA PRO A 60 3.84 2.88 14.00
C PRO A 60 3.54 2.29 12.61
N ILE A 61 4.50 2.38 11.70
CA ILE A 61 4.46 1.78 10.38
C ILE A 61 5.54 0.71 10.29
N THR A 62 5.13 -0.52 9.99
CA THR A 62 6.01 -1.68 9.83
C THR A 62 5.92 -2.19 8.40
N VAL A 63 7.05 -2.57 7.80
CA VAL A 63 7.08 -3.21 6.48
C VAL A 63 7.28 -4.72 6.68
N SER A 64 6.37 -5.53 6.13
CA SER A 64 6.43 -6.99 6.18
C SER A 64 6.78 -7.56 4.80
N ARG A 65 7.80 -8.42 4.79
CA ARG A 65 8.30 -9.13 3.60
C ARG A 65 8.09 -10.66 3.73
N ASN A 66 7.14 -11.06 4.54
CA ASN A 66 6.90 -12.45 4.89
C ASN A 66 5.51 -12.93 4.41
N TYR A 67 5.31 -14.23 4.42
CA TYR A 67 4.00 -14.85 4.17
C TYR A 67 2.99 -14.53 5.27
N ASN A 68 3.45 -14.43 6.52
CA ASN A 68 2.62 -14.14 7.67
C ASN A 68 2.88 -12.74 8.20
N LEU A 69 1.83 -12.10 8.67
CA LEU A 69 1.93 -10.81 9.35
C LEU A 69 2.50 -10.99 10.76
N PRO A 70 3.06 -9.92 11.35
CA PRO A 70 3.47 -9.94 12.75
C PRO A 70 2.31 -10.40 13.67
N SER A 71 2.65 -11.15 14.73
CA SER A 71 1.66 -11.73 15.64
C SER A 71 0.78 -10.70 16.36
N TRP A 72 1.27 -9.47 16.50
CA TRP A 72 0.55 -8.37 17.16
C TRP A 72 -0.50 -7.67 16.25
N VAL A 73 -0.60 -8.07 14.98
CA VAL A 73 -1.63 -7.53 14.07
C VAL A 73 -3.01 -8.00 14.53
N ASP A 74 -3.96 -7.07 14.60
CA ASP A 74 -5.32 -7.26 15.12
C ASP A 74 -6.36 -6.41 14.35
N GLU A 75 -7.57 -6.33 14.86
CA GLU A 75 -8.67 -5.55 14.27
C GLU A 75 -8.44 -4.03 14.27
N ASN A 76 -7.51 -3.52 15.09
CA ASN A 76 -7.11 -2.10 15.12
C ASN A 76 -5.92 -1.80 14.21
N SER A 77 -5.44 -2.80 13.48
CA SER A 77 -4.35 -2.68 12.54
C SER A 77 -4.88 -2.40 11.13
N LEU A 78 -4.16 -1.56 10.38
CA LEU A 78 -4.34 -1.41 8.95
C LEU A 78 -3.25 -2.19 8.23
N VAL A 79 -3.64 -3.10 7.35
CA VAL A 79 -2.73 -3.83 6.47
C VAL A 79 -2.87 -3.30 5.04
N ILE A 80 -1.79 -2.74 4.52
CA ILE A 80 -1.69 -2.27 3.14
C ILE A 80 -1.00 -3.36 2.33
N CYS A 81 -1.77 -4.10 1.53
CA CYS A 81 -1.25 -5.13 0.65
C CYS A 81 -0.75 -4.49 -0.65
N SER A 82 0.56 -4.46 -0.85
CA SER A 82 1.20 -3.81 -1.98
C SER A 82 1.91 -4.83 -2.87
N SER A 83 1.46 -4.97 -4.11
CA SER A 83 2.08 -5.82 -5.12
C SER A 83 1.88 -5.22 -6.49
N TYR A 84 2.98 -4.92 -7.21
CA TYR A 84 2.86 -4.35 -8.56
C TYR A 84 2.05 -5.26 -9.48
N SER A 85 2.41 -6.54 -9.58
CA SER A 85 1.68 -7.52 -10.41
C SER A 85 0.30 -7.90 -9.85
N GLY A 86 0.13 -7.80 -8.54
CA GLY A 86 -1.02 -8.32 -7.82
C GLY A 86 -1.00 -9.85 -7.65
N ASN A 87 0.12 -10.51 -7.94
CA ASN A 87 0.24 -11.97 -7.92
C ASN A 87 1.38 -12.47 -7.02
N THR A 88 1.98 -11.59 -6.22
CA THR A 88 3.04 -11.96 -5.28
C THR A 88 2.47 -12.84 -4.17
N GLU A 89 2.97 -14.07 -4.04
CA GLU A 89 2.44 -15.09 -3.11
C GLU A 89 2.46 -14.61 -1.67
N GLU A 90 3.55 -13.99 -1.23
CA GLU A 90 3.70 -13.47 0.13
C GLU A 90 2.66 -12.39 0.43
N THR A 91 2.38 -11.51 -0.53
CA THR A 91 1.38 -10.44 -0.37
C THR A 91 -0.04 -11.01 -0.33
N LEU A 92 -0.33 -12.02 -1.16
CA LEU A 92 -1.62 -12.72 -1.14
C LEU A 92 -1.82 -13.47 0.18
N SER A 93 -0.78 -14.14 0.68
CA SER A 93 -0.80 -14.80 1.99
C SER A 93 -1.02 -13.81 3.13
N SER A 94 -0.36 -12.66 3.09
CA SER A 94 -0.55 -11.58 4.06
C SER A 94 -1.97 -11.01 4.03
N PHE A 95 -2.60 -10.94 2.85
CA PHE A 95 -4.00 -10.54 2.71
C PHE A 95 -4.94 -11.50 3.44
N ASP A 96 -4.74 -12.82 3.24
CA ASP A 96 -5.55 -13.84 3.91
C ASP A 96 -5.32 -13.84 5.43
N ASP A 97 -4.08 -13.67 5.88
CA ASP A 97 -3.77 -13.56 7.31
C ASP A 97 -4.41 -12.30 7.93
N ALA A 98 -4.40 -11.17 7.22
CA ALA A 98 -5.07 -9.94 7.66
C ALA A 98 -6.59 -10.15 7.82
N LYS A 99 -7.22 -10.86 6.90
CA LYS A 99 -8.64 -11.22 7.00
C LYS A 99 -8.91 -12.07 8.24
N ASN A 100 -8.10 -13.10 8.46
CA ASN A 100 -8.25 -13.98 9.62
C ASN A 100 -8.09 -13.24 10.96
N LYS A 101 -7.32 -12.15 10.96
CA LYS A 101 -7.11 -11.27 12.13
C LYS A 101 -8.14 -10.14 12.23
N ASN A 102 -9.12 -10.10 11.32
CA ASN A 102 -10.13 -9.03 11.23
C ASN A 102 -9.54 -7.63 11.07
N SER A 103 -8.33 -7.52 10.52
CA SER A 103 -7.66 -6.25 10.30
C SER A 103 -8.36 -5.44 9.20
N LYS A 104 -8.18 -4.13 9.23
CA LYS A 104 -8.56 -3.29 8.10
C LYS A 104 -7.56 -3.50 6.96
N ILE A 105 -8.06 -3.63 5.74
CA ILE A 105 -7.23 -3.97 4.57
C ILE A 105 -7.50 -2.97 3.45
N ILE A 106 -6.43 -2.51 2.82
CA ILE A 106 -6.45 -1.83 1.54
C ILE A 106 -5.39 -2.45 0.63
N SER A 107 -5.67 -2.52 -0.66
CA SER A 107 -4.73 -3.09 -1.62
C SER A 107 -4.30 -2.09 -2.68
N ILE A 108 -3.06 -2.19 -3.13
CA ILE A 108 -2.50 -1.39 -4.21
C ILE A 108 -1.79 -2.29 -5.22
N SER A 109 -2.18 -2.20 -6.49
CA SER A 109 -1.67 -3.09 -7.53
C SER A 109 -2.10 -2.60 -8.93
N THR A 110 -1.49 -3.16 -9.98
CA THR A 110 -1.96 -2.99 -11.36
C THR A 110 -3.20 -3.84 -11.66
N GLY A 111 -3.44 -4.88 -10.88
CA GLY A 111 -4.52 -5.86 -11.09
C GLY A 111 -4.23 -7.18 -10.39
N GLY A 112 -4.34 -8.29 -11.14
CA GLY A 112 -4.03 -9.63 -10.66
C GLY A 112 -4.97 -10.17 -9.60
N PHE A 113 -4.60 -11.27 -8.97
CA PHE A 113 -5.40 -11.92 -7.92
C PHE A 113 -5.68 -11.01 -6.73
N LEU A 114 -4.75 -10.10 -6.40
CA LEU A 114 -4.95 -9.15 -5.30
C LEU A 114 -6.14 -8.24 -5.54
N LYS A 115 -6.33 -7.76 -6.80
CA LYS A 115 -7.53 -7.00 -7.18
C LYS A 115 -8.80 -7.82 -7.01
N ASP A 116 -8.79 -9.06 -7.49
CA ASP A 116 -9.96 -9.94 -7.43
C ASP A 116 -10.35 -10.25 -5.98
N LEU A 117 -9.37 -10.56 -5.12
CA LEU A 117 -9.59 -10.77 -3.70
C LEU A 117 -10.15 -9.51 -3.01
N THR A 118 -9.60 -8.35 -3.33
CA THR A 118 -10.04 -7.08 -2.76
C THR A 118 -11.49 -6.78 -3.13
N ASN A 119 -11.83 -6.94 -4.40
CA ASN A 119 -13.20 -6.72 -4.90
C ASN A 119 -14.19 -7.73 -4.32
N LYS A 120 -13.82 -9.02 -4.26
CA LYS A 120 -14.65 -10.08 -3.67
C LYS A 120 -15.01 -9.83 -2.21
N ASN A 121 -14.14 -9.15 -1.49
CA ASN A 121 -14.34 -8.80 -0.07
C ASN A 121 -14.88 -7.39 0.13
N ASP A 122 -15.26 -6.68 -0.96
CA ASP A 122 -15.74 -5.29 -0.94
C ASP A 122 -14.82 -4.35 -0.17
N LEU A 123 -13.50 -4.47 -0.41
CA LEU A 123 -12.46 -3.64 0.20
C LEU A 123 -11.98 -2.56 -0.77
N ASP A 124 -11.26 -1.58 -0.26
CA ASP A 124 -10.69 -0.52 -1.09
C ASP A 124 -9.46 -1.00 -1.87
N PHE A 125 -9.42 -0.60 -3.14
CA PHE A 125 -8.37 -0.95 -4.08
C PHE A 125 -7.82 0.30 -4.77
N ILE A 126 -6.52 0.51 -4.69
CA ILE A 126 -5.82 1.58 -5.39
C ILE A 126 -5.18 0.97 -6.65
N LYS A 127 -5.70 1.35 -7.81
CA LYS A 127 -5.15 0.91 -9.09
C LYS A 127 -3.96 1.77 -9.49
N ILE A 128 -2.86 1.14 -9.88
CA ILE A 128 -1.67 1.78 -10.43
C ILE A 128 -1.44 1.35 -11.89
N PRO A 129 -0.70 2.14 -12.69
CA PRO A 129 -0.49 1.86 -14.11
C PRO A 129 0.28 0.57 -14.36
N THR A 130 -0.06 -0.11 -15.45
CA THR A 130 0.64 -1.30 -15.99
C THR A 130 1.79 -0.89 -16.92
N GLY A 131 2.61 -1.87 -17.31
CA GLY A 131 3.60 -1.72 -18.38
C GLY A 131 4.91 -1.07 -17.95
N LEU A 132 5.13 -0.83 -16.67
CA LEU A 132 6.37 -0.28 -16.15
C LEU A 132 7.32 -1.39 -15.69
N GLN A 133 8.62 -1.15 -15.86
CA GLN A 133 9.65 -1.95 -15.19
C GLN A 133 9.51 -1.78 -13.67
N PRO A 134 9.77 -2.81 -12.85
CA PRO A 134 9.60 -2.72 -11.39
C PRO A 134 10.32 -1.53 -10.75
N ARG A 135 11.50 -1.18 -11.25
CA ARG A 135 12.28 -0.01 -10.77
C ARG A 135 11.63 1.33 -11.13
N ALA A 136 11.02 1.42 -12.32
CA ALA A 136 10.30 2.62 -12.75
C ALA A 136 8.96 2.77 -12.02
N ALA A 137 8.41 1.69 -11.51
CA ALA A 137 7.16 1.66 -10.75
C ALA A 137 7.30 2.14 -9.30
N LEU A 138 8.50 2.42 -8.82
CA LEU A 138 8.75 2.77 -7.41
C LEU A 138 7.87 3.94 -6.92
N ALA A 139 7.71 4.99 -7.72
CA ALA A 139 6.86 6.13 -7.36
C ALA A 139 5.42 5.69 -7.02
N PHE A 140 4.88 4.74 -7.77
CA PHE A 140 3.53 4.20 -7.57
C PHE A 140 3.43 3.26 -6.36
N SER A 141 4.54 2.78 -5.84
CA SER A 141 4.55 1.94 -4.63
C SER A 141 4.57 2.72 -3.32
N PHE A 142 4.87 4.03 -3.34
CA PHE A 142 4.88 4.83 -2.12
C PHE A 142 4.02 6.09 -2.16
N VAL A 143 3.97 6.84 -3.26
CA VAL A 143 3.24 8.11 -3.33
C VAL A 143 1.74 7.96 -3.00
N PRO A 144 0.99 7.03 -3.63
CA PRO A 144 -0.43 6.87 -3.30
C PRO A 144 -0.65 6.44 -1.84
N ILE A 145 0.26 5.64 -1.27
CA ILE A 145 0.19 5.22 0.14
C ILE A 145 0.38 6.41 1.08
N VAL A 146 1.35 7.29 0.80
CA VAL A 146 1.56 8.51 1.58
C VAL A 146 0.32 9.39 1.57
N PHE A 147 -0.29 9.61 0.40
CA PHE A 147 -1.54 10.38 0.28
C PHE A 147 -2.69 9.75 1.08
N PHE A 148 -2.86 8.44 0.94
CA PHE A 148 -3.88 7.71 1.67
C PHE A 148 -3.69 7.85 3.18
N LEU A 149 -2.49 7.57 3.70
CA LEU A 149 -2.20 7.66 5.12
C LEU A 149 -2.34 9.09 5.65
N ARG A 150 -1.86 10.08 4.92
CA ARG A 150 -2.06 11.49 5.31
C ARG A 150 -3.53 11.84 5.41
N LYS A 151 -4.33 11.46 4.43
CA LYS A 151 -5.78 11.73 4.44
C LYS A 151 -6.47 11.06 5.63
N GLN A 152 -6.05 9.84 6.01
CA GLN A 152 -6.65 9.11 7.14
C GLN A 152 -6.15 9.58 8.50
N LEU A 153 -4.87 9.92 8.62
CA LEU A 153 -4.25 10.25 9.90
C LEU A 153 -4.38 11.72 10.29
N TYR A 154 -4.54 12.62 9.31
CA TYR A 154 -4.60 14.08 9.54
C TYR A 154 -5.99 14.68 9.32
N SER A 155 -6.96 13.94 8.78
CA SER A 155 -8.35 14.43 8.64
C SER A 155 -9.15 14.39 9.93
N ASN A 156 -8.57 13.85 11.01
CA ASN A 156 -9.17 13.73 12.33
C ASN A 156 -8.54 14.69 13.37
N GLY A 157 -7.82 15.70 12.90
CA GLY A 157 -7.27 16.76 13.74
C GLY A 157 -7.98 18.08 13.57
#